data_a7096a8cd7a46119c325772a12374e87
#
_entry.id   a7096a8cd7a46119c325772a12374e87
#
_cell.length_a   1.000
_cell.length_b   1.000
_cell.length_c   1.000
_cell.angle_alpha   90.00
_cell.angle_beta   90.00
_cell.angle_gamma   90.00
#
_symmetry.space_group_name_H-M   'P 1'
#
loop_
_entity.id
_entity.type
_entity.pdbx_description
1 polymer ?
#
loop_
_entity_poly.entity_id
_entity_poly.type
_entity_poly.pdbx_seq_one_letter_code
_entity_poly.pdbx_strand_id
1 'polypeptide(L)' 'MKPVKDIEKVKRMFIQGQPDLVDVQTGHKYSMVAHCPKDGNFGSVGRIERAGLSLSKVTFRCTSCFTEFEVSQDDIYIR' A
#
# COMPACT_ATOMS: atom_id res chain seq x y z
N MET A 1 -2.26 12.53 -8.42
CA MET A 1 -1.85 11.40 -9.27
C MET A 1 -2.79 10.23 -9.08
N LYS A 2 -3.15 9.55 -10.15
CA LYS A 2 -4.04 8.39 -10.06
C LYS A 2 -3.28 7.18 -9.53
N PRO A 3 -3.91 6.35 -8.69
CA PRO A 3 -3.29 5.11 -8.25
C PRO A 3 -2.99 4.20 -9.43
N VAL A 4 -1.83 3.56 -9.40
CA VAL A 4 -1.41 2.61 -10.42
C VAL A 4 -1.06 1.28 -9.79
N LYS A 5 -1.23 0.22 -10.55
CA LYS A 5 -0.91 -1.13 -10.10
C LYS A 5 0.46 -1.51 -10.61
N ASP A 6 1.47 -1.42 -9.75
CA ASP A 6 2.86 -1.74 -10.08
C ASP A 6 3.38 -2.77 -9.09
N ILE A 7 3.28 -4.04 -9.48
CA ILE A 7 3.63 -5.17 -8.62
C ILE A 7 5.10 -5.15 -8.23
N GLU A 8 5.99 -4.74 -9.13
CA GLU A 8 7.42 -4.71 -8.84
C GLU A 8 7.76 -3.70 -7.74
N LYS A 9 7.17 -2.51 -7.80
CA LYS A 9 7.35 -1.50 -6.77
C LYS A 9 6.77 -1.96 -5.43
N VAL A 10 5.59 -2.59 -5.46
CA VAL A 10 4.95 -3.12 -4.26
C VAL A 10 5.82 -4.19 -3.62
N LYS A 11 6.37 -5.12 -4.40
CA LYS A 11 7.29 -6.15 -3.89
C LYS A 11 8.53 -5.52 -3.27
N ARG A 12 9.08 -4.49 -3.88
CA ARG A 12 10.24 -3.77 -3.34
C ARG A 12 9.92 -3.14 -1.99
N MET A 13 8.75 -2.51 -1.87
CA MET A 13 8.29 -1.93 -0.61
C MET A 13 8.18 -2.99 0.49
N PHE A 14 7.66 -4.16 0.17
CA PHE A 14 7.57 -5.27 1.12
C PHE A 14 8.95 -5.75 1.55
N ILE A 15 9.88 -5.90 0.60
CA ILE A 15 11.25 -6.35 0.91
C ILE A 15 11.99 -5.33 1.77
N GLN A 16 11.81 -4.05 1.49
CA GLN A 16 12.44 -2.97 2.27
C GLN A 16 11.82 -2.78 3.64
N GLY A 17 10.61 -3.31 3.86
CA GLY A 17 9.91 -3.15 5.12
C GLY A 17 9.31 -1.78 5.33
N GLN A 18 8.99 -1.05 4.26
CA GLN A 18 8.43 0.29 4.35
C GLN A 18 7.17 0.42 3.51
N PRO A 19 6.16 1.19 3.99
CA PRO A 19 4.92 1.37 3.27
C PRO A 19 4.99 2.45 2.19
N ASP A 20 6.15 3.02 1.95
CA ASP A 20 6.33 4.05 0.94
C ASP A 20 7.63 3.83 0.15
N LEU A 21 7.73 4.49 -0.99
CA LEU A 21 8.89 4.39 -1.88
C LEU A 21 9.11 5.74 -2.55
N VAL A 22 10.33 6.25 -2.47
CA VAL A 22 10.69 7.51 -3.13
C VAL A 22 11.35 7.21 -4.47
N ASP A 23 10.83 7.81 -5.54
CA ASP A 23 11.45 7.77 -6.85
C ASP A 23 12.58 8.79 -6.87
N VAL A 24 13.81 8.33 -7.00
CA VAL A 24 14.99 9.19 -6.93
C VAL A 24 15.11 10.13 -8.13
N GLN A 25 14.48 9.80 -9.26
CA GLN A 25 14.55 10.64 -10.45
C GLN A 25 13.57 11.81 -10.39
N THR A 26 12.38 11.59 -9.87
CA THR A 26 11.33 12.61 -9.82
C THR A 26 11.14 13.21 -8.44
N GLY A 27 11.64 12.54 -7.40
CA GLY A 27 11.41 12.90 -6.01
C GLY A 27 10.01 12.54 -5.51
N HIS A 28 9.20 11.90 -6.32
CA HIS A 28 7.85 11.52 -5.93
C HIS A 28 7.86 10.40 -4.89
N LYS A 29 7.07 10.57 -3.84
CA LYS A 29 6.92 9.56 -2.80
C LYS A 29 5.65 8.76 -3.05
N TYR A 30 5.82 7.49 -3.43
CA TYR A 30 4.71 6.57 -3.63
C TYR A 30 4.26 5.99 -2.30
N SER A 31 2.95 5.90 -2.10
CA SER A 31 2.36 5.27 -0.93
C SER A 31 1.40 4.18 -1.37
N MET A 32 1.26 3.14 -0.55
CA MET A 32 0.33 2.04 -0.83
C MET A 32 -1.10 2.47 -0.59
N VAL A 33 -2.00 2.07 -1.49
CA VAL A 33 -3.45 2.22 -1.33
C VAL A 33 -4.13 0.97 -1.85
N ALA A 34 -5.35 0.72 -1.42
CA ALA A 34 -6.13 -0.42 -1.88
C ALA A 34 -7.62 -0.10 -1.85
N HIS A 35 -8.40 -0.78 -2.70
CA HIS A 35 -9.84 -0.59 -2.75
C HIS A 35 -10.51 -1.20 -1.52
N CYS A 36 -11.37 -0.41 -0.88
CA CYS A 36 -12.22 -0.91 0.19
C CYS A 36 -13.23 -1.93 -0.36
N PRO A 37 -13.36 -3.12 0.26
CA PRO A 37 -14.32 -4.11 -0.22
C PRO A 37 -15.77 -3.71 -0.02
N LYS A 38 -16.06 -2.72 0.81
CA LYS A 38 -17.43 -2.29 1.09
C LYS A 38 -17.93 -1.21 0.12
N ASP A 39 -17.13 -0.17 -0.12
CA ASP A 39 -17.57 0.97 -0.93
C ASP A 39 -16.72 1.23 -2.16
N GLY A 40 -15.62 0.48 -2.34
CA GLY A 40 -14.74 0.64 -3.50
C GLY A 40 -13.83 1.85 -3.48
N ASN A 41 -13.89 2.68 -2.45
CA ASN A 41 -12.99 3.81 -2.32
C ASN A 41 -11.60 3.35 -1.92
N PHE A 42 -10.59 4.16 -2.20
CA PHE A 42 -9.22 3.82 -1.81
C PHE A 42 -9.01 4.07 -0.32
N GLY A 43 -8.45 3.08 0.36
CA GLY A 43 -7.96 3.23 1.71
C GLY A 43 -6.45 3.39 1.74
N SER A 44 -5.93 4.01 2.78
CA SER A 44 -4.50 4.17 3.00
C SER A 44 -4.00 3.16 4.03
N VAL A 45 -2.67 3.06 4.16
CA VAL A 45 -2.05 2.15 5.13
C VAL A 45 -2.44 2.58 6.55
N GLY A 46 -3.06 1.67 7.30
CA GLY A 46 -3.41 1.90 8.70
C GLY A 46 -2.48 1.20 9.66
N ARG A 47 -2.02 0.00 9.32
CA ARG A 47 -1.15 -0.80 10.19
C ARG A 47 -0.24 -1.65 9.33
N ILE A 48 0.99 -1.86 9.80
CA ILE A 48 1.94 -2.76 9.15
C ILE A 48 2.47 -3.76 10.16
N GLU A 49 2.73 -4.97 9.71
CA GLU A 49 3.43 -6.00 10.47
C GLU A 49 4.69 -6.38 9.72
N ARG A 50 5.75 -6.62 10.45
CA ARG A 50 7.05 -6.98 9.88
C ARG A 50 7.47 -8.37 10.31
N ALA A 51 8.14 -9.06 9.39
CA ALA A 51 8.84 -10.31 9.68
C ALA A 51 10.32 -10.04 9.43
N GLY A 52 11.06 -9.75 10.49
CA GLY A 52 12.44 -9.27 10.35
C GLY A 52 12.48 -7.86 9.77
N LEU A 53 13.19 -7.69 8.65
CA LEU A 53 13.33 -6.40 7.97
C LEU A 53 12.30 -6.18 6.87
N SER A 54 11.50 -7.21 6.55
CA SER A 54 10.51 -7.14 5.48
C SER A 54 9.10 -6.96 6.04
N LEU A 55 8.20 -6.42 5.23
CA LEU A 55 6.79 -6.40 5.58
C LEU A 55 6.20 -7.80 5.39
N SER A 56 5.44 -8.27 6.38
CA SER A 56 4.70 -9.53 6.27
C SER A 56 3.24 -9.29 5.94
N LYS A 57 2.68 -8.16 6.42
CA LYS A 57 1.25 -7.88 6.32
C LYS A 57 1.02 -6.39 6.38
N VAL A 58 0.13 -5.90 5.52
CA VAL A 58 -0.29 -4.50 5.52
C VAL A 58 -1.80 -4.45 5.62
N THR A 59 -2.29 -3.72 6.60
CA THR A 59 -3.72 -3.49 6.79
C THR A 59 -4.05 -2.07 6.34
N PHE A 60 -5.07 -1.95 5.49
CA PHE A 60 -5.51 -0.66 4.98
C PHE A 60 -6.75 -0.21 5.74
N ARG A 61 -6.96 1.10 5.76
CA ARG A 61 -8.15 1.68 6.37
C ARG A 61 -8.84 2.57 5.35
N CYS A 62 -10.11 2.32 5.11
CA CYS A 62 -10.90 3.12 4.19
C CYS A 62 -11.05 4.55 4.73
N THR A 63 -10.90 5.54 3.87
CA THR A 63 -11.02 6.95 4.25
C THR A 63 -12.47 7.40 4.36
N SER A 64 -13.41 6.63 3.80
CA SER A 64 -14.84 6.95 3.85
C SER A 64 -15.58 6.27 4.99
N CYS A 65 -15.48 4.95 5.08
CA CYS A 65 -16.21 4.16 6.08
C CYS A 65 -15.36 3.71 7.27
N PHE A 66 -14.07 3.99 7.24
CA PHE A 66 -13.10 3.66 8.29
C PHE A 66 -12.96 2.17 8.57
N THR A 67 -13.40 1.32 7.65
CA THR A 67 -13.23 -0.13 7.76
C THR A 67 -11.77 -0.50 7.52
N GLU A 68 -11.22 -1.33 8.40
CA GLU A 68 -9.90 -1.92 8.20
C GLU A 68 -10.04 -3.17 7.34
N PHE A 69 -9.11 -3.35 6.40
CA PHE A 69 -9.15 -4.51 5.51
C PHE A 69 -7.75 -4.84 5.01
N GLU A 70 -7.60 -6.07 4.55
CA GLU A 70 -6.36 -6.56 3.95
C GLU A 70 -6.61 -6.98 2.52
N VAL A 71 -5.57 -6.85 1.68
CA VAL A 71 -5.60 -7.36 0.31
C VAL A 71 -4.26 -8.04 0.03
N SER A 72 -4.22 -8.91 -0.98
CA SER A 72 -2.97 -9.50 -1.42
C SER A 72 -2.09 -8.46 -2.11
N GLN A 73 -0.80 -8.77 -2.26
CA GLN A 73 0.14 -7.85 -2.94
C GLN A 73 -0.34 -7.49 -4.34
N ASP A 74 -1.03 -8.41 -5.01
CA ASP A 74 -1.53 -8.19 -6.37
C ASP A 74 -2.65 -7.16 -6.43
N ASP A 75 -3.29 -6.86 -5.31
CA ASP A 75 -4.39 -5.91 -5.23
C ASP A 75 -3.98 -4.58 -4.61
N ILE A 76 -2.71 -4.38 -4.33
CA ILE A 76 -2.20 -3.13 -3.78
C ILE A 76 -1.83 -2.19 -4.92
N TYR A 77 -2.29 -0.95 -4.82
CA TYR A 77 -1.95 0.13 -5.74
C TYR A 77 -0.99 1.09 -5.07
N ILE A 78 -0.30 1.91 -5.88
CA ILE A 78 0.57 2.99 -5.38
C ILE A 78 0.17 4.31 -6.02
N ARG A 79 0.39 5.38 -5.32
CA ARG A 79 0.19 6.73 -5.85
C ARG A 79 1.10 7.76 -5.20
#